data_5d6fa9e36f9b540e1fa3b2096789030c
#
_entry.id   5d6fa9e36f9b540e1fa3b2096789030c
#
_cell.length_a   1.000
_cell.length_b   1.000
_cell.length_c   1.000
_cell.angle_alpha   90.00
_cell.angle_beta   90.00
_cell.angle_gamma   90.00
#
_symmetry.space_group_name_H-M   'P 1'
#
loop_
_entity.id
_entity.type
_entity.pdbx_description
1 polymer ?
#
loop_
_entity_poly.entity_id
_entity_poly.type
_entity_poly.pdbx_seq_one_letter_code
_entity_poly.pdbx_strand_id
1 'polypeptide(L)'
;CRSAWASSCDVMLNAFRNHEDLHRKTAATMQGKPESEVTKHERSGAKAANFGSVYGGTEHALQKTFKKQGIRKSLPECKKLVDAVMTTYPGIPRYQRAAVIKARETGYAETIFGFKRLLPNINGGNRYYRSDDERRAQNTPIQGSAADVMKKAQNTMYEKCGLDTAFFNTGKQVPIWDGFDRATLDALSAEPFMNHGHTDMVSQVHDEIIVEIDDDVELVEKYARWQQSVMEIPPLPNFPIQLEAEASVAYSWGNKKDLDDWLKERANNE
;
A
#
# COMPACT_ATOMS: atom_id res chain seq x y z
N CYS A 1 4.31 3.85 -3.64
CA CYS A 1 4.83 2.90 -4.67
C CYS A 1 3.77 2.57 -5.73
N ARG A 2 2.62 2.00 -5.36
CA ARG A 2 1.57 1.53 -6.30
C ARG A 2 1.03 2.60 -7.23
N SER A 3 0.76 3.79 -6.72
CA SER A 3 0.28 4.92 -7.54
C SER A 3 1.33 5.38 -8.55
N ALA A 4 2.61 5.37 -8.18
CA ALA A 4 3.71 5.73 -9.06
C ALA A 4 3.80 4.76 -10.24
N TRP A 5 3.69 3.44 -9.97
CA TRP A 5 3.68 2.41 -11.00
C TRP A 5 2.45 2.51 -11.90
N ALA A 6 1.24 2.57 -11.33
CA ALA A 6 0.00 2.63 -12.11
C ALA A 6 -0.09 3.88 -12.98
N SER A 7 0.47 5.00 -12.54
CA SER A 7 0.48 6.26 -13.30
C SER A 7 1.65 6.37 -14.28
N SER A 8 2.62 5.45 -14.24
CA SER A 8 3.88 5.56 -14.97
C SER A 8 4.49 6.97 -14.81
N CYS A 9 4.46 7.49 -13.58
CA CYS A 9 4.95 8.83 -13.27
C CYS A 9 6.43 8.76 -12.92
N ASP A 10 7.30 9.08 -13.87
CA ASP A 10 8.75 8.99 -13.71
C ASP A 10 9.25 9.79 -12.50
N VAL A 11 8.67 10.95 -12.23
CA VAL A 11 9.00 11.77 -11.07
C VAL A 11 8.76 11.02 -9.76
N MET A 12 7.62 10.33 -9.64
CA MET A 12 7.31 9.52 -8.45
C MET A 12 8.15 8.25 -8.41
N LEU A 13 8.36 7.58 -9.55
CA LEU A 13 9.19 6.36 -9.63
C LEU A 13 10.62 6.64 -9.20
N ASN A 14 11.22 7.72 -9.71
CA ASN A 14 12.57 8.11 -9.36
C ASN A 14 12.68 8.53 -7.88
N ALA A 15 11.69 9.25 -7.36
CA ALA A 15 11.68 9.61 -5.95
C ALA A 15 11.65 8.36 -5.04
N PHE A 16 10.86 7.33 -5.38
CA PHE A 16 10.86 6.07 -4.63
C PHE A 16 12.19 5.31 -4.76
N ARG A 17 12.78 5.25 -5.96
CA ARG A 17 14.07 4.58 -6.17
C ARG A 17 15.21 5.25 -5.40
N ASN A 18 15.12 6.55 -5.21
CA ASN A 18 16.12 7.36 -4.50
C ASN A 18 15.79 7.54 -3.01
N HIS A 19 14.77 6.85 -2.47
CA HIS A 19 14.30 7.00 -1.09
C HIS A 19 13.97 8.46 -0.72
N GLU A 20 13.51 9.28 -1.68
CA GLU A 20 13.13 10.66 -1.46
C GLU A 20 11.77 10.77 -0.75
N ASP A 21 11.63 11.73 0.16
CA ASP A 21 10.36 12.06 0.80
C ASP A 21 9.44 12.86 -0.12
N LEU A 22 8.57 12.15 -0.85
CA LEU A 22 7.58 12.76 -1.77
C LEU A 22 6.71 13.84 -1.10
N HIS A 23 6.40 13.68 0.18
CA HIS A 23 5.56 14.67 0.88
C HIS A 23 6.34 15.93 1.20
N ARG A 24 7.62 15.79 1.55
CA ARG A 24 8.51 16.93 1.76
C ARG A 24 8.78 17.67 0.45
N LYS A 25 9.06 16.94 -0.63
CA LYS A 25 9.23 17.50 -1.98
C LYS A 25 8.01 18.30 -2.44
N THR A 26 6.82 17.72 -2.26
CA THR A 26 5.56 18.41 -2.57
C THR A 26 5.38 19.65 -1.72
N ALA A 27 5.64 19.59 -0.40
CA ALA A 27 5.56 20.76 0.47
C ALA A 27 6.52 21.88 0.06
N ALA A 28 7.76 21.53 -0.29
CA ALA A 28 8.75 22.46 -0.80
C ALA A 28 8.26 23.19 -2.06
N THR A 29 7.75 22.44 -3.03
CA THR A 29 7.17 22.98 -4.27
C THR A 29 5.97 23.90 -3.98
N MET A 30 5.06 23.49 -3.09
CA MET A 30 3.88 24.27 -2.70
C MET A 30 4.23 25.61 -2.03
N GLN A 31 5.32 25.64 -1.28
CA GLN A 31 5.76 26.82 -0.51
C GLN A 31 6.84 27.64 -1.23
N GLY A 32 7.37 27.12 -2.34
CA GLY A 32 8.46 27.79 -3.08
C GLY A 32 9.77 27.91 -2.27
N LYS A 33 10.08 26.91 -1.44
CA LYS A 33 11.25 26.88 -0.57
C LYS A 33 12.00 25.55 -0.64
N PRO A 34 13.26 25.49 -0.18
CA PRO A 34 14.05 24.25 -0.13
C PRO A 34 13.42 23.19 0.76
N GLU A 35 13.63 21.90 0.43
CA GLU A 35 13.13 20.77 1.22
C GLU A 35 13.64 20.76 2.67
N SER A 36 14.86 21.26 2.90
CA SER A 36 15.46 21.38 4.23
C SER A 36 14.70 22.30 5.18
N GLU A 37 13.98 23.28 4.64
CA GLU A 37 13.20 24.26 5.41
C GLU A 37 11.73 23.84 5.62
N VAL A 38 11.34 22.69 5.09
CA VAL A 38 9.97 22.17 5.23
C VAL A 38 9.73 21.67 6.65
N THR A 39 8.76 22.27 7.31
CA THR A 39 8.34 21.88 8.67
C THR A 39 7.52 20.59 8.67
N LYS A 40 7.44 19.90 9.83
CA LYS A 40 6.59 18.71 10.00
C LYS A 40 5.12 18.99 9.68
N HIS A 41 4.63 20.19 10.01
CA HIS A 41 3.24 20.59 9.75
C HIS A 41 2.98 20.75 8.24
N GLU A 42 3.86 21.40 7.51
CA GLU A 42 3.75 21.56 6.04
C GLU A 42 3.85 20.21 5.32
N ARG A 43 4.77 19.34 5.76
CA ARG A 43 4.88 17.96 5.25
C ARG A 43 3.58 17.16 5.48
N SER A 44 2.95 17.31 6.64
CA SER A 44 1.66 16.65 6.93
C SER A 44 0.53 17.17 6.04
N GLY A 45 0.48 18.48 5.79
CA GLY A 45 -0.46 19.08 4.86
C GLY A 45 -0.25 18.59 3.41
N ALA A 46 0.99 18.51 2.96
CA ALA A 46 1.33 17.96 1.65
C ALA A 46 1.01 16.46 1.54
N LYS A 47 1.21 15.70 2.62
CA LYS A 47 0.77 14.29 2.68
C LYS A 47 -0.72 14.15 2.43
N ALA A 48 -1.55 14.96 3.10
CA ALA A 48 -3.01 14.95 2.90
C ALA A 48 -3.39 15.34 1.46
N ALA A 49 -2.73 16.35 0.88
CA ALA A 49 -2.95 16.77 -0.50
C ALA A 49 -2.55 15.69 -1.51
N ASN A 50 -1.38 15.06 -1.34
CA ASN A 50 -0.90 13.97 -2.21
C ASN A 50 -1.87 12.79 -2.19
N PHE A 51 -2.23 12.29 -1.00
CA PHE A 51 -3.17 11.18 -0.89
C PHE A 51 -4.54 11.53 -1.48
N GLY A 52 -5.08 12.71 -1.13
CA GLY A 52 -6.36 13.15 -1.66
C GLY A 52 -6.36 13.19 -3.19
N SER A 53 -5.33 13.79 -3.79
CA SER A 53 -5.22 13.96 -5.24
C SER A 53 -5.03 12.64 -5.99
N VAL A 54 -4.19 11.74 -5.47
CA VAL A 54 -3.95 10.42 -6.08
C VAL A 54 -5.22 9.59 -6.17
N TYR A 55 -6.10 9.70 -5.17
CA TYR A 55 -7.36 8.94 -5.11
C TYR A 55 -8.55 9.68 -5.73
N GLY A 56 -8.30 10.69 -6.56
CA GLY A 56 -9.35 11.43 -7.27
C GLY A 56 -10.16 12.36 -6.38
N GLY A 57 -9.61 12.72 -5.22
CA GLY A 57 -10.22 13.69 -4.32
C GLY A 57 -10.18 15.09 -4.89
N THR A 58 -11.28 15.83 -4.68
CA THR A 58 -11.41 17.23 -5.07
C THR A 58 -10.92 18.15 -3.95
N GLU A 59 -10.81 19.46 -4.26
CA GLU A 59 -10.53 20.52 -3.29
C GLU A 59 -11.52 20.52 -2.11
N HIS A 60 -12.78 20.12 -2.33
CA HIS A 60 -13.78 19.98 -1.27
C HIS A 60 -13.45 18.84 -0.30
N ALA A 61 -13.00 17.70 -0.84
CA ALA A 61 -12.60 16.56 -0.02
C ALA A 61 -11.33 16.90 0.80
N LEU A 62 -10.37 17.59 0.19
CA LEU A 62 -9.16 18.06 0.86
C LEU A 62 -9.47 19.04 1.98
N GLN A 63 -10.37 20.01 1.74
CA GLN A 63 -10.82 20.97 2.75
C GLN A 63 -11.47 20.25 3.95
N LYS A 64 -12.31 19.24 3.69
CA LYS A 64 -12.93 18.43 4.74
C LYS A 64 -11.90 17.68 5.56
N THR A 65 -10.86 17.15 4.92
CA THR A 65 -9.74 16.45 5.58
C THR A 65 -8.97 17.42 6.47
N PHE A 66 -8.60 18.58 5.97
CA PHE A 66 -7.93 19.62 6.76
C PHE A 66 -8.76 20.06 7.96
N LYS A 67 -10.06 20.26 7.78
CA LYS A 67 -10.96 20.62 8.87
C LYS A 67 -10.98 19.56 9.99
N LYS A 68 -10.95 18.27 9.64
CA LYS A 68 -10.84 17.18 10.63
C LYS A 68 -9.51 17.16 11.38
N GLN A 69 -8.44 17.66 10.77
CA GLN A 69 -7.10 17.79 11.36
C GLN A 69 -6.91 19.11 12.12
N GLY A 70 -7.98 19.92 12.29
CA GLY A 70 -7.89 21.24 12.91
C GLY A 70 -7.25 22.33 12.04
N ILE A 71 -6.96 22.04 10.76
CA ILE A 71 -6.33 22.97 9.83
C ILE A 71 -7.42 23.74 9.09
N ARG A 72 -7.39 25.08 9.17
CA ARG A 72 -8.32 25.94 8.43
C ARG A 72 -7.70 26.37 7.11
N LYS A 73 -8.28 25.91 5.99
CA LYS A 73 -7.94 26.36 4.63
C LYS A 73 -9.21 26.64 3.84
N SER A 74 -9.15 27.72 3.08
CA SER A 74 -10.22 28.09 2.15
C SER A 74 -10.25 27.13 0.94
N LEU A 75 -11.38 27.09 0.25
CA LEU A 75 -11.52 26.28 -0.95
C LEU A 75 -10.53 26.64 -2.07
N PRO A 76 -10.27 27.96 -2.36
CA PRO A 76 -9.24 28.34 -3.33
C PRO A 76 -7.83 27.88 -2.93
N GLU A 77 -7.47 27.91 -1.65
CA GLU A 77 -6.18 27.38 -1.18
C GLU A 77 -6.10 25.87 -1.40
N CYS A 78 -7.16 25.13 -1.06
CA CYS A 78 -7.21 23.69 -1.31
C CYS A 78 -7.11 23.37 -2.81
N LYS A 79 -7.75 24.18 -3.68
CA LYS A 79 -7.62 24.04 -5.13
C LYS A 79 -6.18 24.24 -5.60
N LYS A 80 -5.51 25.31 -5.15
CA LYS A 80 -4.09 25.54 -5.46
C LYS A 80 -3.20 24.34 -5.06
N LEU A 81 -3.48 23.72 -3.90
CA LEU A 81 -2.73 22.56 -3.44
C LEU A 81 -2.95 21.34 -4.35
N VAL A 82 -4.20 21.05 -4.74
CA VAL A 82 -4.52 19.97 -5.69
C VAL A 82 -3.86 20.22 -7.04
N ASP A 83 -3.97 21.44 -7.57
CA ASP A 83 -3.38 21.83 -8.86
C ASP A 83 -1.83 21.70 -8.82
N ALA A 84 -1.20 22.06 -7.71
CA ALA A 84 0.25 21.89 -7.51
C ALA A 84 0.67 20.41 -7.54
N VAL A 85 -0.08 19.52 -6.87
CA VAL A 85 0.17 18.07 -6.93
C VAL A 85 0.05 17.54 -8.35
N MET A 86 -1.02 17.93 -9.06
CA MET A 86 -1.27 17.47 -10.44
C MET A 86 -0.21 17.97 -11.43
N THR A 87 0.34 19.16 -11.19
CA THR A 87 1.44 19.74 -11.98
C THR A 87 2.76 19.05 -11.68
N THR A 88 3.04 18.80 -10.40
CA THR A 88 4.28 18.13 -9.96
C THR A 88 4.32 16.67 -10.44
N TYR A 89 3.16 16.00 -10.49
CA TYR A 89 3.05 14.60 -10.86
C TYR A 89 2.11 14.40 -12.06
N PRO A 90 2.49 14.78 -13.27
CA PRO A 90 1.60 14.78 -14.44
C PRO A 90 1.13 13.38 -14.88
N GLY A 91 1.79 12.34 -14.42
CA GLY A 91 1.34 10.97 -14.60
C GLY A 91 0.01 10.67 -13.91
N ILE A 92 -0.27 11.32 -12.77
CA ILE A 92 -1.51 11.07 -12.00
C ILE A 92 -2.76 11.45 -12.82
N PRO A 93 -2.93 12.69 -13.29
CA PRO A 93 -4.14 13.05 -14.05
C PRO A 93 -4.24 12.30 -15.39
N ARG A 94 -3.11 11.93 -16.00
CA ARG A 94 -3.10 11.09 -17.22
C ARG A 94 -3.66 9.70 -16.91
N TYR A 95 -3.18 9.05 -15.84
CA TYR A 95 -3.68 7.78 -15.36
C TYR A 95 -5.17 7.83 -15.02
N GLN A 96 -5.61 8.83 -14.25
CA GLN A 96 -7.00 8.96 -13.84
C GLN A 96 -7.94 9.05 -15.04
N ARG A 97 -7.58 9.84 -16.06
CA ARG A 97 -8.36 9.93 -17.31
C ARG A 97 -8.40 8.59 -18.05
N ALA A 98 -7.25 7.93 -18.20
CA ALA A 98 -7.17 6.64 -18.87
C ALA A 98 -8.00 5.56 -18.18
N ALA A 99 -7.96 5.51 -16.84
CA ALA A 99 -8.74 4.56 -16.04
C ALA A 99 -10.27 4.75 -16.22
N VAL A 100 -10.74 6.01 -16.26
CA VAL A 100 -12.15 6.32 -16.50
C VAL A 100 -12.56 5.96 -17.93
N ILE A 101 -11.74 6.26 -18.93
CA ILE A 101 -12.01 5.89 -20.33
C ILE A 101 -12.14 4.37 -20.47
N LYS A 102 -11.14 3.61 -19.97
CA LYS A 102 -11.18 2.15 -19.99
C LYS A 102 -12.43 1.61 -19.28
N ALA A 103 -12.78 2.16 -18.12
CA ALA A 103 -13.96 1.73 -17.38
C ALA A 103 -15.28 2.01 -18.12
N ARG A 104 -15.38 3.12 -18.86
CA ARG A 104 -16.56 3.42 -19.69
C ARG A 104 -16.72 2.47 -20.87
N GLU A 105 -15.62 1.99 -21.44
CA GLU A 105 -15.61 1.02 -22.53
C GLU A 105 -15.96 -0.39 -22.05
N THR A 106 -15.45 -0.77 -20.86
CA THR A 106 -15.53 -2.16 -20.37
C THR A 106 -16.67 -2.41 -19.37
N GLY A 107 -17.16 -1.36 -18.71
CA GLY A 107 -18.13 -1.46 -17.62
C GLY A 107 -17.55 -1.85 -16.26
N TYR A 108 -16.21 -2.01 -16.16
CA TYR A 108 -15.54 -2.40 -14.92
C TYR A 108 -14.16 -1.75 -14.76
N ALA A 109 -13.66 -1.75 -13.54
CA ALA A 109 -12.25 -1.51 -13.23
C ALA A 109 -11.59 -2.83 -12.81
N GLU A 110 -10.29 -2.97 -13.07
CA GLU A 110 -9.55 -4.21 -12.88
C GLU A 110 -8.26 -3.98 -12.10
N THR A 111 -7.94 -4.90 -11.17
CA THR A 111 -6.66 -4.91 -10.46
C THR A 111 -5.56 -5.50 -11.33
N ILE A 112 -4.30 -5.38 -10.90
CA ILE A 112 -3.14 -5.99 -11.61
C ILE A 112 -3.21 -7.52 -11.67
N PHE A 113 -4.01 -8.14 -10.81
CA PHE A 113 -4.22 -9.59 -10.77
C PHE A 113 -5.53 -10.04 -11.44
N GLY A 114 -6.20 -9.14 -12.16
CA GLY A 114 -7.38 -9.46 -12.94
C GLY A 114 -8.71 -9.47 -12.15
N PHE A 115 -8.72 -9.07 -10.88
CA PHE A 115 -9.98 -8.90 -10.16
C PHE A 115 -10.78 -7.74 -10.76
N LYS A 116 -12.04 -8.00 -11.14
CA LYS A 116 -12.93 -7.04 -11.81
C LYS A 116 -13.98 -6.50 -10.84
N ARG A 117 -14.03 -5.17 -10.75
CA ARG A 117 -15.08 -4.45 -10.04
C ARG A 117 -16.05 -3.82 -11.02
N LEU A 118 -17.29 -4.29 -11.05
CA LEU A 118 -18.34 -3.74 -11.91
C LEU A 118 -18.68 -2.30 -11.52
N LEU A 119 -18.94 -1.46 -12.55
CA LEU A 119 -19.22 -0.03 -12.44
C LEU A 119 -20.51 0.30 -13.22
N PRO A 120 -21.70 -0.10 -12.70
CA PRO A 120 -22.94 -0.09 -13.45
C PRO A 120 -23.40 1.32 -13.84
N ASN A 121 -22.95 2.36 -13.12
CA ASN A 121 -23.36 3.73 -13.37
C ASN A 121 -22.29 4.56 -14.11
N ILE A 122 -21.18 3.96 -14.57
CA ILE A 122 -20.07 4.69 -15.20
C ILE A 122 -20.47 5.50 -16.41
N ASN A 123 -21.49 5.03 -17.18
CA ASN A 123 -22.11 5.70 -18.30
C ASN A 123 -23.52 6.24 -18.00
N GLY A 124 -23.96 6.18 -16.74
CA GLY A 124 -25.28 6.59 -16.33
C GLY A 124 -25.52 8.10 -16.41
N GLY A 125 -26.79 8.51 -16.62
CA GLY A 125 -27.18 9.91 -16.68
C GLY A 125 -27.09 10.66 -15.34
N ASN A 126 -27.23 9.96 -14.21
CA ASN A 126 -27.15 10.57 -12.90
C ASN A 126 -25.71 10.92 -12.54
N ARG A 127 -25.41 12.23 -12.47
CA ARG A 127 -24.06 12.75 -12.20
C ARG A 127 -23.46 12.23 -10.87
N TYR A 128 -24.27 12.08 -9.84
CA TYR A 128 -23.80 11.63 -8.52
C TYR A 128 -23.25 10.20 -8.59
N TYR A 129 -24.04 9.25 -9.09
CA TYR A 129 -23.63 7.84 -9.21
C TYR A 129 -22.49 7.65 -10.22
N ARG A 130 -22.53 8.40 -11.33
CA ARG A 130 -21.44 8.38 -12.31
C ARG A 130 -20.13 8.86 -11.71
N SER A 131 -20.12 9.97 -10.99
CA SER A 131 -18.91 10.49 -10.32
C SER A 131 -18.35 9.52 -9.27
N ASP A 132 -19.22 8.74 -8.60
CA ASP A 132 -18.79 7.71 -7.67
C ASP A 132 -18.09 6.55 -8.40
N ASP A 133 -18.68 6.07 -9.50
CA ASP A 133 -18.07 5.02 -10.32
C ASP A 133 -16.77 5.49 -11.02
N GLU A 134 -16.68 6.76 -11.43
CA GLU A 134 -15.42 7.34 -11.94
C GLU A 134 -14.31 7.31 -10.88
N ARG A 135 -14.60 7.63 -9.62
CA ARG A 135 -13.64 7.50 -8.51
C ARG A 135 -13.26 6.05 -8.25
N ARG A 136 -14.22 5.12 -8.31
CA ARG A 136 -13.95 3.68 -8.17
C ARG A 136 -13.09 3.17 -9.31
N ALA A 137 -13.31 3.65 -10.54
CA ALA A 137 -12.48 3.33 -11.71
C ALA A 137 -11.01 3.72 -11.50
N GLN A 138 -10.76 4.88 -10.92
CA GLN A 138 -9.42 5.38 -10.61
C GLN A 138 -8.76 4.62 -9.45
N ASN A 139 -9.54 4.26 -8.43
CA ASN A 139 -9.03 3.70 -7.18
C ASN A 139 -8.83 2.19 -7.21
N THR A 140 -9.70 1.45 -7.89
CA THR A 140 -9.66 -0.02 -7.90
C THR A 140 -8.33 -0.58 -8.38
N PRO A 141 -7.71 -0.09 -9.47
CA PRO A 141 -6.41 -0.60 -9.91
C PRO A 141 -5.28 -0.36 -8.90
N ILE A 142 -5.40 0.65 -8.05
CA ILE A 142 -4.39 0.98 -7.04
C ILE A 142 -4.69 0.27 -5.72
N GLN A 143 -5.83 0.57 -5.10
CA GLN A 143 -6.20 0.05 -3.77
C GLN A 143 -6.59 -1.43 -3.82
N GLY A 144 -7.32 -1.84 -4.87
CA GLY A 144 -7.65 -3.25 -5.08
C GLY A 144 -6.42 -4.11 -5.28
N SER A 145 -5.47 -3.67 -6.11
CA SER A 145 -4.20 -4.38 -6.27
C SER A 145 -3.39 -4.45 -4.98
N ALA A 146 -3.50 -3.43 -4.13
CA ALA A 146 -2.92 -3.46 -2.80
C ALA A 146 -3.50 -4.57 -1.93
N ALA A 147 -4.83 -4.67 -1.91
CA ALA A 147 -5.51 -5.73 -1.18
C ALA A 147 -5.16 -7.12 -1.73
N ASP A 148 -5.00 -7.24 -3.06
CA ASP A 148 -4.60 -8.50 -3.68
C ASP A 148 -3.16 -8.90 -3.31
N VAL A 149 -2.22 -7.93 -3.22
CA VAL A 149 -0.84 -8.18 -2.72
C VAL A 149 -0.90 -8.71 -1.28
N MET A 150 -1.69 -8.06 -0.41
CA MET A 150 -1.84 -8.52 0.98
C MET A 150 -2.42 -9.94 1.07
N LYS A 151 -3.44 -10.24 0.27
CA LYS A 151 -4.02 -11.60 0.20
C LYS A 151 -3.00 -12.64 -0.27
N LYS A 152 -2.16 -12.30 -1.26
CA LYS A 152 -1.08 -13.18 -1.70
C LYS A 152 -0.08 -13.46 -0.57
N ALA A 153 0.37 -12.41 0.12
CA ALA A 153 1.26 -12.56 1.27
C ALA A 153 0.63 -13.46 2.35
N GLN A 154 -0.63 -13.22 2.71
CA GLN A 154 -1.37 -14.04 3.67
C GLN A 154 -1.46 -15.50 3.24
N ASN A 155 -1.82 -15.76 1.99
CA ASN A 155 -1.91 -17.13 1.48
C ASN A 155 -0.55 -17.83 1.55
N THR A 156 0.53 -17.15 1.18
CA THR A 156 1.89 -17.70 1.28
C THR A 156 2.25 -18.03 2.73
N MET A 157 1.96 -17.13 3.66
CA MET A 157 2.20 -17.36 5.09
C MET A 157 1.38 -18.54 5.60
N TYR A 158 0.11 -18.59 5.24
CA TYR A 158 -0.81 -19.67 5.63
C TYR A 158 -0.33 -21.03 5.12
N GLU A 159 0.04 -21.15 3.84
CA GLU A 159 0.55 -22.37 3.23
C GLU A 159 1.87 -22.85 3.87
N LYS A 160 2.71 -21.90 4.30
CA LYS A 160 4.02 -22.22 4.90
C LYS A 160 3.94 -22.49 6.41
N CYS A 161 2.97 -21.94 7.12
CA CYS A 161 2.73 -22.23 8.53
C CYS A 161 2.00 -23.56 8.76
N GLY A 162 1.63 -24.30 7.68
CA GLY A 162 1.00 -25.64 7.80
C GLY A 162 -0.38 -25.65 8.41
N LEU A 163 -1.03 -24.50 8.44
CA LEU A 163 -2.42 -24.42 8.83
C LEU A 163 -3.28 -25.18 7.81
N ASP A 164 -4.19 -26.00 8.31
CA ASP A 164 -4.95 -26.97 7.53
C ASP A 164 -5.63 -26.32 6.30
N THR A 165 -5.20 -26.68 5.10
CA THR A 165 -5.71 -26.15 3.83
C THR A 165 -7.16 -26.53 3.54
N ALA A 166 -7.79 -27.32 4.42
CA ALA A 166 -9.15 -27.83 4.25
C ALA A 166 -10.22 -26.71 4.13
N PHE A 167 -9.96 -25.53 4.67
CA PHE A 167 -10.94 -24.44 4.68
C PHE A 167 -10.99 -23.61 3.39
N PHE A 168 -9.93 -23.63 2.56
CA PHE A 168 -9.83 -22.80 1.34
C PHE A 168 -9.66 -23.60 0.05
N ASN A 169 -9.89 -24.89 0.08
CA ASN A 169 -9.76 -25.74 -1.11
C ASN A 169 -10.93 -25.50 -2.09
N THR A 170 -10.87 -24.39 -2.83
CA THR A 170 -11.80 -24.09 -3.93
C THR A 170 -11.47 -24.87 -5.20
N GLY A 171 -10.60 -25.91 -5.13
CA GLY A 171 -10.31 -26.80 -6.24
C GLY A 171 -9.54 -26.19 -7.43
N LYS A 172 -9.12 -24.92 -7.35
CA LYS A 172 -8.26 -24.27 -8.33
C LYS A 172 -7.01 -23.76 -7.61
N GLN A 173 -5.91 -24.49 -7.74
CA GLN A 173 -4.59 -23.92 -7.53
C GLN A 173 -4.42 -22.79 -8.56
N VAL A 174 -4.62 -21.55 -8.16
CA VAL A 174 -4.15 -20.42 -8.93
C VAL A 174 -2.66 -20.35 -8.65
N PRO A 175 -1.78 -20.47 -9.65
CA PRO A 175 -0.35 -20.31 -9.45
C PRO A 175 -0.12 -18.89 -8.94
N ILE A 176 0.11 -18.75 -7.63
CA ILE A 176 0.25 -17.45 -6.97
C ILE A 176 1.51 -16.73 -7.45
N TRP A 177 2.47 -17.50 -7.98
CA TRP A 177 3.83 -17.06 -8.29
C TRP A 177 4.28 -17.38 -9.73
N ASP A 178 3.36 -17.52 -10.68
CA ASP A 178 3.74 -17.69 -12.09
C ASP A 178 4.63 -16.54 -12.56
N GLY A 179 5.79 -16.89 -13.11
CA GLY A 179 6.74 -15.93 -13.67
C GLY A 179 7.81 -15.39 -12.73
N PHE A 180 7.84 -15.86 -11.47
CA PHE A 180 8.95 -15.59 -10.55
C PHE A 180 10.10 -16.57 -10.76
N ASP A 181 11.34 -16.10 -10.51
CA ASP A 181 12.50 -16.96 -10.62
C ASP A 181 12.53 -18.03 -9.51
N ARG A 182 13.18 -19.14 -9.81
CA ARG A 182 13.30 -20.28 -8.92
C ARG A 182 13.99 -19.93 -7.60
N ALA A 183 14.94 -18.99 -7.62
CA ALA A 183 15.68 -18.56 -6.44
C ALA A 183 14.77 -17.81 -5.44
N THR A 184 13.89 -16.96 -5.95
CA THR A 184 12.86 -16.30 -5.13
C THR A 184 11.88 -17.30 -4.52
N LEU A 185 11.47 -18.31 -5.30
CA LEU A 185 10.58 -19.37 -4.83
C LEU A 185 11.28 -20.28 -3.81
N ASP A 186 12.56 -20.60 -4.02
CA ASP A 186 13.35 -21.45 -3.12
C ASP A 186 13.68 -20.70 -1.80
N ALA A 187 13.94 -19.40 -1.84
CA ALA A 187 14.09 -18.57 -0.63
C ALA A 187 12.82 -18.56 0.23
N LEU A 188 11.65 -18.61 -0.42
CA LEU A 188 10.36 -18.73 0.26
C LEU A 188 10.06 -20.15 0.72
N SER A 189 10.74 -21.16 0.17
CA SER A 189 10.54 -22.58 0.51
C SER A 189 11.45 -23.08 1.64
N ALA A 190 12.35 -22.22 2.13
CA ALA A 190 13.21 -22.57 3.25
C ALA A 190 12.36 -22.84 4.50
N GLU A 191 12.43 -24.05 4.98
CA GLU A 191 11.85 -24.69 6.16
C GLU A 191 10.48 -24.19 6.65
N PRO A 192 9.46 -25.06 6.68
CA PRO A 192 8.18 -24.74 7.30
C PRO A 192 8.37 -24.50 8.80
N PHE A 193 7.78 -23.44 9.31
CA PHE A 193 7.72 -23.12 10.75
C PHE A 193 6.86 -24.10 11.56
N MET A 194 6.33 -25.13 10.92
CA MET A 194 5.38 -26.11 11.43
C MET A 194 5.81 -26.84 12.72
N ASN A 195 7.07 -26.83 13.08
CA ASN A 195 7.61 -27.63 14.20
C ASN A 195 8.31 -26.80 15.28
N HIS A 196 8.19 -25.48 15.27
CA HIS A 196 8.99 -24.59 16.13
C HIS A 196 8.13 -23.70 17.04
N GLY A 197 7.14 -24.24 17.72
CA GLY A 197 6.32 -23.48 18.65
C GLY A 197 4.98 -23.00 18.05
N HIS A 198 4.13 -22.35 18.85
CA HIS A 198 2.86 -21.79 18.41
C HIS A 198 3.07 -20.54 17.59
N THR A 199 2.55 -20.53 16.37
CA THR A 199 2.55 -19.37 15.48
C THR A 199 1.21 -19.30 14.78
N ASP A 200 0.36 -18.36 15.20
CA ASP A 200 -0.98 -18.20 14.67
C ASP A 200 -1.18 -16.83 14.02
N MET A 201 -1.68 -16.82 12.78
CA MET A 201 -2.14 -15.59 12.14
C MET A 201 -3.49 -15.19 12.73
N VAL A 202 -3.51 -14.18 13.60
CA VAL A 202 -4.71 -13.79 14.35
C VAL A 202 -5.53 -12.72 13.66
N SER A 203 -4.92 -11.81 12.90
CA SER A 203 -5.65 -10.71 12.25
C SER A 203 -4.91 -10.04 11.10
N GLN A 204 -5.68 -9.37 10.25
CA GLN A 204 -5.19 -8.40 9.27
C GLN A 204 -5.88 -7.06 9.50
N VAL A 205 -5.10 -5.98 9.58
CA VAL A 205 -5.61 -4.61 9.67
C VAL A 205 -4.99 -3.78 8.56
N HIS A 206 -5.75 -3.48 7.51
CA HIS A 206 -5.31 -2.78 6.31
C HIS A 206 -4.11 -3.46 5.62
N ASP A 207 -2.91 -2.93 5.79
CA ASP A 207 -1.64 -3.39 5.25
C ASP A 207 -0.73 -4.02 6.31
N GLU A 208 -1.27 -4.35 7.47
CA GLU A 208 -0.60 -5.00 8.60
C GLU A 208 -1.13 -6.41 8.81
N ILE A 209 -0.24 -7.39 8.94
CA ILE A 209 -0.57 -8.77 9.32
C ILE A 209 -0.07 -9.00 10.75
N ILE A 210 -0.95 -9.51 11.60
CA ILE A 210 -0.70 -9.73 13.01
C ILE A 210 -0.66 -11.22 13.27
N VAL A 211 0.42 -11.62 13.90
CA VAL A 211 0.69 -13.01 14.26
C VAL A 211 0.94 -13.09 15.75
N GLU A 212 0.39 -14.10 16.39
CA GLU A 212 0.72 -14.50 17.75
C GLU A 212 1.79 -15.59 17.69
N ILE A 213 2.84 -15.44 18.50
CA ILE A 213 4.00 -16.33 18.50
C ILE A 213 4.52 -16.49 19.91
N ASP A 214 5.09 -17.65 20.24
CA ASP A 214 5.72 -17.90 21.52
C ASP A 214 6.86 -16.90 21.79
N ASP A 215 7.01 -16.49 23.08
CA ASP A 215 8.03 -15.52 23.51
C ASP A 215 9.43 -16.13 23.57
N ASP A 216 9.89 -16.60 22.41
CA ASP A 216 11.25 -17.08 22.16
C ASP A 216 11.94 -16.12 21.19
N VAL A 217 13.10 -15.57 21.60
CA VAL A 217 13.79 -14.50 20.87
C VAL A 217 14.22 -14.96 19.47
N GLU A 218 14.79 -16.17 19.37
CA GLU A 218 15.26 -16.70 18.09
C GLU A 218 14.10 -17.00 17.14
N LEU A 219 13.02 -17.59 17.67
CA LEU A 219 11.80 -17.87 16.92
C LEU A 219 11.14 -16.58 16.41
N VAL A 220 11.00 -15.57 17.29
CA VAL A 220 10.40 -14.26 16.94
C VAL A 220 11.21 -13.58 15.86
N GLU A 221 12.55 -13.51 15.99
CA GLU A 221 13.41 -12.89 14.98
C GLU A 221 13.29 -13.63 13.64
N LYS A 222 13.46 -14.95 13.64
CA LYS A 222 13.40 -15.78 12.43
C LYS A 222 12.06 -15.61 11.72
N TYR A 223 10.95 -15.66 12.45
CA TYR A 223 9.62 -15.52 11.89
C TYR A 223 9.35 -14.10 11.38
N ALA A 224 9.69 -13.08 12.14
CA ALA A 224 9.48 -11.69 11.74
C ALA A 224 10.27 -11.33 10.46
N ARG A 225 11.54 -11.75 10.35
CA ARG A 225 12.35 -11.57 9.14
C ARG A 225 11.75 -12.30 7.94
N TRP A 226 11.27 -13.52 8.14
CA TRP A 226 10.59 -14.27 7.09
C TRP A 226 9.29 -13.59 6.68
N GLN A 227 8.46 -13.14 7.61
CA GLN A 227 7.22 -12.41 7.31
C GLN A 227 7.49 -11.14 6.52
N GLN A 228 8.53 -10.37 6.88
CA GLN A 228 8.98 -9.22 6.10
C GLN A 228 9.31 -9.63 4.66
N SER A 229 10.12 -10.66 4.48
CA SER A 229 10.51 -11.13 3.14
C SER A 229 9.34 -11.53 2.28
N VAL A 230 8.32 -12.18 2.85
CA VAL A 230 7.07 -12.55 2.14
C VAL A 230 6.28 -11.30 1.73
N MET A 231 6.18 -10.30 2.60
CA MET A 231 5.46 -9.05 2.31
C MET A 231 6.18 -8.16 1.30
N GLU A 232 7.50 -8.29 1.18
CA GLU A 232 8.34 -7.54 0.26
C GLU A 232 8.43 -8.15 -1.14
N ILE A 233 7.87 -9.35 -1.35
CA ILE A 233 7.85 -9.97 -2.67
C ILE A 233 7.16 -9.04 -3.69
N PRO A 234 7.83 -8.75 -4.81
CA PRO A 234 7.24 -7.94 -5.85
C PRO A 234 5.89 -8.51 -6.32
N PRO A 235 4.87 -7.70 -6.54
CA PRO A 235 3.56 -8.20 -6.97
C PRO A 235 3.57 -8.80 -8.38
N LEU A 236 4.52 -8.40 -9.19
CA LEU A 236 4.73 -8.85 -10.58
C LEU A 236 6.23 -8.99 -10.86
N PRO A 237 6.63 -9.90 -11.77
CA PRO A 237 7.99 -9.93 -12.30
C PRO A 237 8.38 -8.54 -12.84
N ASN A 238 9.60 -8.10 -12.56
CA ASN A 238 10.11 -6.78 -12.98
C ASN A 238 9.32 -5.58 -12.43
N PHE A 239 8.70 -5.72 -11.28
CA PHE A 239 8.05 -4.57 -10.62
C PHE A 239 9.11 -3.50 -10.30
N PRO A 240 8.91 -2.23 -10.72
CA PRO A 240 10.00 -1.25 -10.80
C PRO A 240 10.42 -0.65 -9.45
N ILE A 241 9.74 -1.03 -8.37
CA ILE A 241 9.95 -0.46 -7.02
C ILE A 241 9.97 -1.61 -6.02
N GLN A 242 10.99 -1.64 -5.18
CA GLN A 242 11.04 -2.55 -4.03
C GLN A 242 9.89 -2.24 -3.07
N LEU A 243 9.20 -3.26 -2.60
CA LEU A 243 8.28 -3.13 -1.48
C LEU A 243 9.11 -3.20 -0.19
N GLU A 244 8.72 -2.42 0.79
CA GLU A 244 9.35 -2.38 2.10
C GLU A 244 8.30 -2.72 3.14
N ALA A 245 8.60 -3.64 4.05
CA ALA A 245 7.79 -4.02 5.19
C ALA A 245 8.55 -3.77 6.49
N GLU A 246 7.88 -3.26 7.49
CA GLU A 246 8.44 -3.05 8.83
C GLU A 246 7.91 -4.15 9.75
N ALA A 247 8.79 -4.76 10.55
CA ALA A 247 8.40 -5.72 11.59
C ALA A 247 8.40 -5.03 12.94
N SER A 248 7.38 -5.30 13.73
CA SER A 248 7.24 -4.79 15.09
C SER A 248 6.81 -5.92 16.03
N VAL A 249 7.30 -5.91 17.24
CA VAL A 249 6.93 -6.87 18.30
C VAL A 249 6.15 -6.14 19.40
N ALA A 250 5.14 -6.80 19.94
CA ALA A 250 4.33 -6.25 21.02
C ALA A 250 3.73 -7.34 21.90
N TYR A 251 3.69 -7.11 23.21
CA TYR A 251 2.93 -7.95 24.16
C TYR A 251 1.45 -7.54 24.28
N SER A 252 1.11 -6.38 23.70
CA SER A 252 -0.26 -5.88 23.62
C SER A 252 -0.40 -4.90 22.47
N TRP A 253 -1.60 -4.73 21.93
CA TRP A 253 -1.91 -3.94 20.75
C TRP A 253 -1.35 -2.49 20.76
N GLY A 254 -1.18 -1.86 21.89
CA GLY A 254 -0.75 -0.47 21.99
C GLY A 254 0.76 -0.25 22.16
N ASN A 255 1.54 -1.30 22.36
CA ASN A 255 2.94 -1.21 22.80
C ASN A 255 3.89 -1.82 21.76
N LYS A 256 3.72 -1.43 20.48
CA LYS A 256 4.59 -1.89 19.40
C LYS A 256 5.99 -1.29 19.53
N LYS A 257 7.01 -2.14 19.41
CA LYS A 257 8.41 -1.79 19.27
C LYS A 257 8.93 -2.30 17.93
N ASP A 258 9.79 -1.53 17.31
CA ASP A 258 10.55 -2.02 16.15
C ASP A 258 11.30 -3.31 16.51
N LEU A 259 11.38 -4.26 15.58
CA LEU A 259 12.01 -5.56 15.82
C LEU A 259 13.46 -5.42 16.28
N ASP A 260 14.25 -4.58 15.59
CA ASP A 260 15.67 -4.43 15.90
C ASP A 260 15.88 -3.77 17.27
N ASP A 261 15.00 -2.87 17.67
CA ASP A 261 15.06 -2.23 18.98
C ASP A 261 14.61 -3.21 20.08
N TRP A 262 13.63 -4.05 19.83
CA TRP A 262 13.21 -5.10 20.74
C TRP A 262 14.32 -6.14 20.96
N LEU A 263 15.00 -6.57 19.91
CA LEU A 263 16.14 -7.51 19.98
C LEU A 263 17.31 -6.94 20.79
N LYS A 264 17.66 -5.66 20.61
CA LYS A 264 18.69 -4.99 21.42
C LYS A 264 18.36 -4.95 22.91
N GLU A 265 17.09 -4.67 23.23
CA GLU A 265 16.65 -4.67 24.63
C GLU A 265 16.72 -6.05 25.28
N ARG A 266 16.35 -7.12 24.56
CA ARG A 266 16.46 -8.50 25.05
C ARG A 266 17.90 -8.89 25.29
N ALA A 267 18.82 -8.63 24.35
CA ALA A 267 20.23 -8.93 24.47
C ALA A 267 20.94 -8.18 25.63
N ASN A 268 20.40 -7.03 26.07
CA ASN A 268 20.94 -6.28 27.20
C ASN A 268 20.40 -6.75 28.56
N ASN A 269 19.36 -7.59 28.58
CA ASN A 269 18.73 -8.09 29.80
C ASN A 269 19.10 -9.55 30.12
N GLU A 270 19.85 -10.22 29.22
CA GLU A 270 20.52 -11.50 29.43
C GLU A 270 21.97 -11.27 29.91
#